data_df9770f8fd7853ee23697e375ad3ed16
#
_entry.id   df9770f8fd7853ee23697e375ad3ed16
#
_cell.length_a   1.000
_cell.length_b   1.000
_cell.length_c   1.000
_cell.angle_alpha   90.00
_cell.angle_beta   90.00
_cell.angle_gamma   90.00
#
_symmetry.space_group_name_H-M   'P 1'
#
loop_
_entity.id
_entity.type
_entity.pdbx_description
1 polymer ?
#
loop_
_entity_poly.entity_id
_entity_poly.type
_entity_poly.pdbx_seq_one_letter_code
_entity_poly.pdbx_strand_id
1 'polypeptide(L)'
;DLEGLTDKDPEVKAEQIALAMQEALSLRASTSQADQFDVDKGGSANVEARRLRNNFALRFGNQRTEDGSDGVRTDRVRGAFNSPYRPFVLATTSFGQEGLDFHAYSHAVVHWNLPSNPVDLEQREGRVHRFKGHAVRKNVADCYGKQAIDASDGDAWDRLFELAAEDICEDSGGLKPYWVFPGNYSVERHVPRLPLSRDELQL
;
A
#
# COMPACT_ATOMS: atom_id res chain seq x y z
N ASP A 1 -2.58 17.50 -3.91
CA ASP A 1 -2.22 17.06 -5.26
C ASP A 1 -0.89 16.28 -5.23
N LEU A 2 -0.97 14.94 -5.32
CA LEU A 2 0.20 14.06 -5.28
C LEU A 2 1.12 14.21 -6.51
N GLU A 3 0.61 14.81 -7.57
CA GLU A 3 1.32 14.97 -8.84
C GLU A 3 1.76 16.43 -9.10
N GLY A 4 1.56 17.35 -8.16
CA GLY A 4 1.90 18.76 -8.34
C GLY A 4 1.15 19.43 -9.50
N LEU A 5 -0.11 19.09 -9.70
CA LEU A 5 -0.92 19.52 -10.84
C LEU A 5 -1.76 20.77 -10.55
N THR A 6 -1.74 21.29 -9.33
CA THR A 6 -2.67 22.32 -8.87
C THR A 6 -2.66 23.57 -9.75
N ASP A 7 -1.47 24.04 -10.15
CA ASP A 7 -1.29 25.28 -10.90
C ASP A 7 -1.25 25.12 -12.43
N LYS A 8 -1.49 23.90 -12.94
CA LYS A 8 -1.43 23.65 -14.38
C LYS A 8 -2.76 23.89 -15.07
N ASP A 9 -2.68 24.19 -16.37
CA ASP A 9 -3.84 24.31 -17.25
C ASP A 9 -4.73 23.05 -17.20
N PRO A 10 -6.07 23.18 -17.22
CA PRO A 10 -7.00 22.04 -17.17
C PRO A 10 -6.75 20.94 -18.21
N GLU A 11 -6.35 21.33 -19.43
CA GLU A 11 -6.04 20.37 -20.50
C GLU A 11 -4.77 19.57 -20.16
N VAL A 12 -3.74 20.25 -19.66
CA VAL A 12 -2.49 19.61 -19.22
C VAL A 12 -2.74 18.69 -18.03
N LYS A 13 -3.62 19.09 -17.09
CA LYS A 13 -4.04 18.22 -15.98
C LYS A 13 -4.72 16.97 -16.47
N ALA A 14 -5.66 17.09 -17.39
CA ALA A 14 -6.41 15.97 -17.93
C ALA A 14 -5.48 14.98 -18.65
N GLU A 15 -4.55 15.49 -19.44
CA GLU A 15 -3.57 14.66 -20.14
C GLU A 15 -2.66 13.90 -19.17
N GLN A 16 -2.12 14.57 -18.14
CA GLN A 16 -1.25 13.93 -17.15
C GLN A 16 -1.99 12.91 -16.30
N ILE A 17 -3.24 13.19 -15.92
CA ILE A 17 -4.08 12.21 -15.23
C ILE A 17 -4.34 10.99 -16.13
N ALA A 18 -4.66 11.21 -17.39
CA ALA A 18 -4.90 10.12 -18.34
C ALA A 18 -3.65 9.26 -18.55
N LEU A 19 -2.46 9.88 -18.64
CA LEU A 19 -1.19 9.15 -18.73
C LEU A 19 -0.90 8.34 -17.47
N ALA A 20 -1.08 8.91 -16.28
CA ALA A 20 -0.90 8.20 -15.02
C ALA A 20 -1.88 7.01 -14.88
N MET A 21 -3.14 7.21 -15.28
CA MET A 21 -4.14 6.13 -15.34
C MET A 21 -3.72 5.03 -16.32
N GLN A 22 -3.31 5.41 -17.51
CA GLN A 22 -2.86 4.46 -18.54
C GLN A 22 -1.66 3.66 -18.03
N GLU A 23 -0.70 4.32 -17.41
CA GLU A 23 0.49 3.67 -16.88
C GLU A 23 0.14 2.68 -15.74
N ALA A 24 -0.69 3.09 -14.78
CA ALA A 24 -1.14 2.23 -13.69
C ALA A 24 -1.99 1.04 -14.19
N LEU A 25 -2.83 1.23 -15.20
CA LEU A 25 -3.71 0.20 -15.73
C LEU A 25 -3.04 -0.70 -16.78
N SER A 26 -1.96 -0.25 -17.40
CA SER A 26 -1.22 -1.02 -18.43
C SER A 26 -0.21 -2.02 -17.85
N LEU A 27 -0.03 -2.04 -16.55
CA LEU A 27 0.79 -3.05 -15.90
C LEU A 27 0.27 -4.45 -16.24
N ARG A 28 1.05 -5.16 -17.05
CA ARG A 28 0.65 -6.49 -17.54
C ARG A 28 0.71 -7.49 -16.41
N ALA A 29 -0.34 -8.30 -16.30
CA ALA A 29 -0.36 -9.47 -15.44
C ALA A 29 0.77 -10.43 -15.81
N SER A 30 1.55 -10.87 -14.84
CA SER A 30 2.40 -12.04 -15.03
C SER A 30 1.53 -13.30 -14.91
N THR A 31 1.84 -14.31 -15.72
CA THR A 31 1.18 -15.60 -15.62
C THR A 31 1.84 -16.37 -14.46
N SER A 32 1.13 -16.53 -13.36
CA SER A 32 1.56 -17.42 -12.28
C SER A 32 0.83 -18.75 -12.38
N GLN A 33 1.52 -19.84 -12.10
CA GLN A 33 0.93 -21.17 -11.97
C GLN A 33 0.99 -21.57 -10.50
N ALA A 34 -0.11 -22.10 -10.02
CA ALA A 34 -0.18 -22.76 -8.71
C ALA A 34 -0.57 -24.22 -8.93
N ASP A 35 0.14 -25.12 -8.31
CA ASP A 35 -0.18 -26.53 -8.34
C ASP A 35 -1.23 -26.81 -7.26
N GLN A 36 -2.39 -27.28 -7.69
CA GLN A 36 -3.44 -27.76 -6.79
C GLN A 36 -3.24 -29.25 -6.58
N PHE A 37 -3.07 -29.65 -5.34
CA PHE A 37 -2.98 -31.04 -4.96
C PHE A 37 -4.36 -31.54 -4.53
N ASP A 38 -4.85 -32.55 -5.21
CA ASP A 38 -6.05 -33.27 -4.79
C ASP A 38 -5.64 -34.70 -4.41
N VAL A 39 -5.94 -35.11 -3.19
CA VAL A 39 -5.61 -36.42 -2.67
C VAL A 39 -6.88 -37.23 -2.66
N ASP A 40 -6.94 -38.25 -3.48
CA ASP A 40 -8.06 -39.16 -3.49
C ASP A 40 -8.12 -40.03 -2.22
N LYS A 41 -9.24 -40.72 -1.99
CA LYS A 41 -9.43 -41.58 -0.83
C LYS A 41 -8.46 -42.81 -0.81
N GLY A 42 -7.76 -43.05 -1.90
CA GLY A 42 -6.75 -44.07 -2.05
C GLY A 42 -5.33 -43.62 -1.74
N GLY A 43 -5.13 -42.32 -1.40
CA GLY A 43 -3.84 -41.74 -1.09
C GLY A 43 -3.00 -41.34 -2.33
N SER A 44 -3.56 -41.44 -3.53
CA SER A 44 -2.91 -40.93 -4.75
C SER A 44 -3.08 -39.41 -4.84
N ALA A 45 -1.97 -38.71 -4.98
CA ALA A 45 -1.98 -37.27 -5.20
C ALA A 45 -2.08 -36.97 -6.69
N ASN A 46 -3.14 -36.26 -7.08
CA ASN A 46 -3.27 -35.68 -8.41
C ASN A 46 -2.85 -34.23 -8.34
N VAL A 47 -1.96 -33.83 -9.24
CA VAL A 47 -1.43 -32.46 -9.29
C VAL A 47 -2.01 -31.79 -10.53
N GLU A 48 -2.83 -30.78 -10.32
CA GLU A 48 -3.41 -29.99 -11.39
C GLU A 48 -2.81 -28.58 -11.38
N ALA A 49 -2.16 -28.19 -12.47
CA ALA A 49 -1.59 -26.85 -12.61
C ALA A 49 -2.70 -25.85 -12.93
N ARG A 50 -2.98 -24.93 -12.02
CA ARG A 50 -3.98 -23.88 -12.17
C ARG A 50 -3.31 -22.56 -12.53
N ARG A 51 -3.72 -21.97 -13.63
CA ARG A 51 -3.25 -20.64 -14.00
C ARG A 51 -3.98 -19.59 -13.16
N LEU A 52 -3.20 -18.80 -12.42
CA LEU A 52 -3.70 -17.67 -11.65
C LEU A 52 -3.43 -16.39 -12.45
N ARG A 53 -4.46 -15.57 -12.62
CA ARG A 53 -4.30 -14.22 -13.14
C ARG A 53 -3.89 -13.30 -11.99
N ASN A 54 -2.60 -13.05 -11.89
CA ASN A 54 -2.08 -12.03 -10.97
C ASN A 54 -1.81 -10.76 -11.75
N ASN A 55 -2.02 -9.60 -11.16
CA ASN A 55 -1.71 -8.36 -11.85
C ASN A 55 -0.21 -8.25 -12.12
N PHE A 56 0.64 -8.76 -11.22
CA PHE A 56 2.07 -8.98 -11.46
C PHE A 56 2.70 -9.78 -10.32
N ALA A 57 3.77 -10.50 -10.65
CA ALA A 57 4.72 -11.02 -9.68
C ALA A 57 6.10 -10.46 -10.05
N LEU A 58 6.70 -9.71 -9.13
CA LEU A 58 8.06 -9.27 -9.24
C LEU A 58 8.88 -10.00 -8.19
N ARG A 59 10.02 -10.52 -8.60
CA ARG A 59 11.00 -11.06 -7.68
C ARG A 59 11.83 -9.88 -7.16
N PHE A 60 11.53 -9.41 -5.97
CA PHE A 60 12.38 -8.46 -5.30
C PHE A 60 13.62 -9.21 -4.78
N GLY A 61 14.76 -8.96 -5.37
CA GLY A 61 16.02 -9.52 -4.97
C GLY A 61 17.14 -9.16 -5.96
N ASN A 62 18.38 -9.15 -5.48
CA ASN A 62 19.58 -8.72 -6.20
C ASN A 62 19.98 -9.57 -7.41
N GLN A 63 19.08 -10.12 -8.17
CA GLN A 63 19.41 -10.61 -9.49
C GLN A 63 19.37 -9.41 -10.44
N ARG A 64 20.53 -8.80 -10.63
CA ARG A 64 20.80 -7.96 -11.79
C ARG A 64 20.52 -8.82 -13.02
N THR A 65 19.38 -8.61 -13.65
CA THR A 65 19.27 -8.96 -15.06
C THR A 65 20.16 -8.00 -15.80
N GLU A 66 20.98 -8.51 -16.68
CA GLU A 66 21.99 -7.76 -17.47
C GLU A 66 21.38 -6.61 -18.29
N ASP A 67 20.08 -6.52 -18.38
CA ASP A 67 19.33 -5.55 -19.19
C ASP A 67 18.80 -4.31 -18.44
N GLY A 68 19.03 -4.13 -17.16
CA GLY A 68 18.57 -2.93 -16.41
C GLY A 68 17.06 -2.76 -16.30
N SER A 69 16.25 -3.72 -16.79
CA SER A 69 14.79 -3.63 -16.88
C SER A 69 14.05 -3.80 -15.54
N ASP A 70 14.69 -4.39 -14.55
CA ASP A 70 14.02 -4.71 -13.27
C ASP A 70 13.81 -3.48 -12.37
N GLY A 71 14.70 -2.48 -12.41
CA GLY A 71 14.53 -1.24 -11.67
C GLY A 71 13.32 -0.44 -12.14
N VAL A 72 13.15 -0.32 -13.44
CA VAL A 72 12.02 0.37 -14.07
C VAL A 72 10.68 -0.31 -13.75
N ARG A 73 10.67 -1.65 -13.66
CA ARG A 73 9.48 -2.42 -13.28
C ARG A 73 9.10 -2.20 -11.82
N THR A 74 10.06 -2.19 -10.92
CA THR A 74 9.85 -1.97 -9.48
C THR A 74 9.24 -0.59 -9.23
N ASP A 75 9.79 0.46 -9.86
CA ASP A 75 9.28 1.82 -9.74
C ASP A 75 7.86 1.96 -10.29
N ARG A 76 7.56 1.32 -11.40
CA ARG A 76 6.19 1.28 -11.95
C ARG A 76 5.20 0.60 -11.01
N VAL A 77 5.57 -0.53 -10.40
CA VAL A 77 4.71 -1.21 -9.42
C VAL A 77 4.48 -0.34 -8.20
N ARG A 78 5.53 0.29 -7.69
CA ARG A 78 5.44 1.23 -6.57
C ARG A 78 4.52 2.40 -6.92
N GLY A 79 4.73 3.05 -8.07
CA GLY A 79 3.90 4.15 -8.54
C GLY A 79 2.44 3.75 -8.68
N ALA A 80 2.16 2.61 -9.30
CA ALA A 80 0.79 2.11 -9.47
C ALA A 80 0.13 1.74 -8.13
N PHE A 81 0.85 1.10 -7.21
CA PHE A 81 0.32 0.76 -5.89
C PHE A 81 0.07 2.00 -5.01
N ASN A 82 0.87 3.04 -5.17
CA ASN A 82 0.68 4.34 -4.54
C ASN A 82 -0.28 5.27 -5.32
N SER A 83 -1.03 4.73 -6.26
CA SER A 83 -2.07 5.45 -7.00
C SER A 83 -3.48 5.03 -6.53
N PRO A 84 -4.52 5.82 -6.81
CA PRO A 84 -5.89 5.46 -6.47
C PRO A 84 -6.46 4.35 -7.36
N TYR A 85 -5.71 3.84 -8.34
CA TYR A 85 -6.23 2.93 -9.33
C TYR A 85 -6.04 1.46 -8.97
N ARG A 86 -4.91 0.87 -9.30
CA ARG A 86 -4.58 -0.55 -9.07
C ARG A 86 -3.06 -0.72 -8.97
N PRO A 87 -2.56 -1.75 -8.29
CA PRO A 87 -3.26 -2.84 -7.59
C PRO A 87 -3.74 -2.45 -6.18
N PHE A 88 -4.75 -3.15 -5.67
CA PHE A 88 -5.25 -2.95 -4.30
C PHE A 88 -4.56 -3.84 -3.26
N VAL A 89 -3.90 -4.89 -3.72
CA VAL A 89 -3.16 -5.83 -2.86
C VAL A 89 -1.77 -6.03 -3.41
N LEU A 90 -0.77 -5.84 -2.57
CA LEU A 90 0.61 -6.13 -2.86
C LEU A 90 1.11 -7.23 -1.92
N ALA A 91 1.49 -8.39 -2.48
CA ALA A 91 2.19 -9.42 -1.73
C ALA A 91 3.69 -9.29 -1.95
N THR A 92 4.46 -9.19 -0.88
CA THR A 92 5.91 -9.03 -0.95
C THR A 92 6.62 -9.94 0.03
N THR A 93 7.84 -10.34 -0.30
CA THR A 93 8.74 -11.03 0.61
C THR A 93 9.61 -10.02 1.37
N SER A 94 10.32 -10.48 2.41
CA SER A 94 11.22 -9.64 3.21
C SER A 94 12.25 -8.86 2.39
N PHE A 95 12.71 -9.41 1.28
CA PHE A 95 13.68 -8.74 0.38
C PHE A 95 13.10 -7.54 -0.36
N GLY A 96 11.79 -7.50 -0.59
CA GLY A 96 11.13 -6.38 -1.27
C GLY A 96 10.76 -5.22 -0.33
N GLN A 97 11.18 -5.27 0.92
CA GLN A 97 10.76 -4.30 1.93
C GLN A 97 11.70 -3.10 2.06
N GLU A 98 12.92 -3.17 1.57
CA GLU A 98 13.88 -2.07 1.66
C GLU A 98 13.59 -0.99 0.60
N GLY A 99 13.49 0.26 1.06
CA GLY A 99 13.37 1.44 0.20
C GLY A 99 12.01 1.67 -0.47
N LEU A 100 10.99 0.85 -0.18
CA LEU A 100 9.66 1.02 -0.76
C LEU A 100 8.68 1.60 0.27
N ASP A 101 8.09 2.73 -0.07
CA ASP A 101 7.05 3.37 0.72
C ASP A 101 5.68 3.06 0.10
N PHE A 102 4.75 2.51 0.89
CA PHE A 102 3.43 2.07 0.45
C PHE A 102 2.28 2.80 1.16
N HIS A 103 2.56 3.98 1.68
CA HIS A 103 1.66 4.70 2.59
C HIS A 103 0.59 5.55 1.90
N ALA A 104 0.70 5.77 0.58
CA ALA A 104 -0.17 6.72 -0.09
C ALA A 104 -1.65 6.28 -0.07
N TYR A 105 -1.94 5.00 -0.32
CA TYR A 105 -3.30 4.46 -0.30
C TYR A 105 -3.45 3.19 0.53
N SER A 106 -2.33 2.59 0.98
CA SER A 106 -2.39 1.41 1.83
C SER A 106 -2.70 1.79 3.28
N HIS A 107 -3.57 1.02 3.89
CA HIS A 107 -3.98 1.19 5.28
C HIS A 107 -4.05 -0.13 6.05
N ALA A 108 -3.77 -1.25 5.41
CA ALA A 108 -3.79 -2.56 6.04
C ALA A 108 -2.52 -3.35 5.74
N VAL A 109 -2.00 -4.03 6.74
CA VAL A 109 -0.84 -4.92 6.64
C VAL A 109 -1.26 -6.32 7.07
N VAL A 110 -1.08 -7.29 6.18
CA VAL A 110 -1.34 -8.70 6.45
C VAL A 110 -0.01 -9.42 6.66
N HIS A 111 0.28 -9.84 7.87
CA HIS A 111 1.48 -10.62 8.20
C HIS A 111 1.22 -12.10 7.96
N TRP A 112 1.42 -12.53 6.71
CA TRP A 112 1.23 -13.94 6.35
C TRP A 112 2.18 -14.84 7.14
N ASN A 113 3.42 -14.42 7.30
CA ASN A 113 4.41 -15.05 8.16
C ASN A 113 4.87 -14.06 9.22
N LEU A 114 4.74 -14.41 10.48
CA LEU A 114 5.31 -13.62 11.56
C LEU A 114 6.84 -13.78 11.57
N PRO A 115 7.57 -12.65 11.60
CA PRO A 115 9.02 -12.71 11.80
C PRO A 115 9.32 -13.15 13.23
N SER A 116 10.48 -13.75 13.43
CA SER A 116 10.97 -14.12 14.77
C SER A 116 11.44 -12.90 15.58
N ASN A 117 11.78 -11.81 14.89
CA ASN A 117 12.25 -10.57 15.48
C ASN A 117 11.13 -9.50 15.46
N PRO A 118 10.74 -8.93 16.61
CA PRO A 118 9.76 -7.85 16.67
C PRO A 118 10.13 -6.63 15.84
N VAL A 119 11.41 -6.31 15.69
CA VAL A 119 11.88 -5.18 14.89
C VAL A 119 11.50 -5.33 13.42
N ASP A 120 11.57 -6.55 12.89
CA ASP A 120 11.16 -6.82 11.50
C ASP A 120 9.65 -6.60 11.30
N LEU A 121 8.86 -6.88 12.34
CA LEU A 121 7.42 -6.61 12.33
C LEU A 121 7.15 -5.11 12.24
N GLU A 122 7.79 -4.33 13.10
CA GLU A 122 7.68 -2.88 13.12
C GLU A 122 8.16 -2.25 11.82
N GLN A 123 9.25 -2.76 11.25
CA GLN A 123 9.75 -2.29 9.95
C GLN A 123 8.74 -2.54 8.83
N ARG A 124 8.06 -3.69 8.81
CA ARG A 124 7.00 -3.98 7.83
C ARG A 124 5.84 -2.99 7.95
N GLU A 125 5.38 -2.75 9.16
CA GLU A 125 4.29 -1.80 9.43
C GLU A 125 4.70 -0.35 9.13
N GLY A 126 5.93 0.00 9.43
CA GLY A 126 6.51 1.31 9.14
C GLY A 126 6.57 1.65 7.64
N ARG A 127 6.34 0.69 6.72
CA ARG A 127 6.20 0.97 5.28
C ARG A 127 4.84 1.60 4.94
N VAL A 128 3.84 1.33 5.76
CA VAL A 128 2.49 1.87 5.61
C VAL A 128 2.24 3.03 6.57
N HIS A 129 2.75 2.94 7.79
CA HIS A 129 2.66 4.01 8.79
C HIS A 129 3.77 5.04 8.57
N ARG A 130 3.51 6.05 7.76
CA ARG A 130 4.47 7.08 7.33
C ARG A 130 3.92 8.49 7.49
N PHE A 131 4.79 9.47 7.29
CA PHE A 131 4.46 10.89 7.22
C PHE A 131 3.30 11.14 6.25
N LYS A 132 2.26 11.82 6.68
CA LYS A 132 1.02 12.06 5.92
C LYS A 132 0.44 10.78 5.32
N GLY A 133 0.52 9.63 6.04
CA GLY A 133 0.02 8.34 5.56
C GLY A 133 -1.49 8.33 5.34
N HIS A 134 -2.00 7.31 4.64
CA HIS A 134 -3.41 7.24 4.23
C HIS A 134 -4.40 7.41 5.39
N ALA A 135 -4.19 6.71 6.50
CA ALA A 135 -5.06 6.80 7.68
C ALA A 135 -5.07 8.22 8.28
N VAL A 136 -3.88 8.85 8.39
CA VAL A 136 -3.75 10.23 8.89
C VAL A 136 -4.49 11.19 7.98
N ARG A 137 -4.29 11.10 6.67
CA ARG A 137 -4.99 11.97 5.69
C ARG A 137 -6.50 11.82 5.78
N LYS A 138 -7.02 10.60 5.90
CA LYS A 138 -8.45 10.37 6.06
C LYS A 138 -9.00 11.01 7.32
N ASN A 139 -8.32 10.86 8.45
CA ASN A 139 -8.75 11.48 9.70
C ASN A 139 -8.75 13.01 9.63
N VAL A 140 -7.69 13.60 9.05
CA VAL A 140 -7.61 15.05 8.84
C VAL A 140 -8.72 15.53 7.89
N ALA A 141 -8.96 14.79 6.80
CA ALA A 141 -10.01 15.12 5.85
C ALA A 141 -11.43 15.01 6.43
N ASP A 142 -11.66 14.06 7.34
CA ASP A 142 -12.94 13.95 8.04
C ASP A 142 -13.23 15.18 8.92
N CYS A 143 -12.18 15.76 9.53
CA CYS A 143 -12.33 16.93 10.39
C CYS A 143 -12.44 18.24 9.61
N TYR A 144 -11.58 18.42 8.60
CA TYR A 144 -11.37 19.73 7.95
C TYR A 144 -11.75 19.76 6.46
N GLY A 145 -12.18 18.64 5.87
CA GLY A 145 -12.40 18.50 4.44
C GLY A 145 -13.33 19.54 3.85
N LYS A 146 -14.43 19.87 4.54
CA LYS A 146 -15.38 20.90 4.08
C LYS A 146 -14.73 22.28 4.02
N GLN A 147 -13.96 22.63 5.05
CA GLN A 147 -13.31 23.95 5.14
C GLN A 147 -12.20 24.11 4.08
N ALA A 148 -11.47 23.03 3.77
CA ALA A 148 -10.42 23.05 2.79
C ALA A 148 -10.92 23.14 1.34
N ILE A 149 -12.08 22.52 1.04
CA ILE A 149 -12.69 22.56 -0.30
C ILE A 149 -13.27 23.95 -0.60
N ASP A 150 -13.82 24.61 0.40
CA ASP A 150 -14.38 25.95 0.26
C ASP A 150 -13.31 27.03 0.03
N ALA A 151 -12.07 26.79 0.43
CA ALA A 151 -10.93 27.64 0.16
C ALA A 151 -10.37 27.33 -1.23
N SER A 152 -10.77 28.08 -2.24
CA SER A 152 -10.53 27.80 -3.67
C SER A 152 -9.09 27.99 -4.15
N ASP A 153 -8.11 28.23 -3.28
CA ASP A 153 -6.75 28.61 -3.67
C ASP A 153 -5.72 27.59 -3.10
N GLY A 154 -4.92 26.98 -3.98
CA GLY A 154 -3.80 26.11 -3.61
C GLY A 154 -4.10 24.61 -3.54
N ASP A 155 -3.15 23.85 -2.98
CA ASP A 155 -3.31 22.40 -2.75
C ASP A 155 -4.23 22.13 -1.55
N ALA A 156 -5.32 21.44 -1.79
CA ALA A 156 -6.29 21.08 -0.77
C ALA A 156 -5.68 20.27 0.38
N TRP A 157 -4.68 19.43 0.12
CA TRP A 157 -3.99 18.67 1.16
C TRP A 157 -3.13 19.52 2.06
N ASP A 158 -2.41 20.49 1.49
CA ASP A 158 -1.60 21.41 2.30
C ASP A 158 -2.50 22.26 3.19
N ARG A 159 -3.59 22.76 2.64
CA ARG A 159 -4.58 23.52 3.43
C ARG A 159 -5.21 22.68 4.56
N LEU A 160 -5.53 21.41 4.30
CA LEU A 160 -6.04 20.49 5.31
C LEU A 160 -5.06 20.32 6.48
N PHE A 161 -3.79 20.13 6.17
CA PHE A 161 -2.76 19.98 7.21
C PHE A 161 -2.43 21.27 7.94
N GLU A 162 -2.52 22.43 7.28
CA GLU A 162 -2.42 23.73 7.94
C GLU A 162 -3.53 23.92 8.99
N LEU A 163 -4.79 23.71 8.59
CA LEU A 163 -5.93 23.80 9.49
C LEU A 163 -5.78 22.84 10.68
N ALA A 164 -5.36 21.61 10.41
CA ALA A 164 -5.12 20.61 11.46
C ALA A 164 -3.97 21.01 12.40
N ALA A 165 -2.94 21.71 11.89
CA ALA A 165 -1.82 22.17 12.70
C ALA A 165 -2.19 23.37 13.57
N GLU A 166 -3.03 24.27 13.06
CA GLU A 166 -3.52 25.45 13.80
C GLU A 166 -4.37 25.06 15.02
N ASP A 167 -5.12 23.95 14.92
CA ASP A 167 -6.04 23.48 15.97
C ASP A 167 -5.33 22.66 17.07
N ILE A 168 -4.06 22.30 16.89
CA ILE A 168 -3.30 21.51 17.84
C ILE A 168 -2.68 22.44 18.89
N CYS A 169 -3.32 22.50 20.05
CA CYS A 169 -2.88 23.31 21.20
C CYS A 169 -1.80 22.62 22.07
N GLU A 170 -1.48 21.36 21.83
CA GLU A 170 -0.53 20.59 22.63
C GLU A 170 0.84 20.48 21.97
N ASP A 171 1.88 20.56 22.77
CA ASP A 171 3.24 20.23 22.35
C ASP A 171 3.36 18.72 22.07
N SER A 172 3.01 18.32 20.86
CA SER A 172 3.05 16.93 20.41
C SER A 172 4.42 16.51 19.86
N GLY A 173 5.46 17.31 20.11
CA GLY A 173 6.80 17.04 19.59
C GLY A 173 6.88 17.00 18.07
N GLY A 174 5.97 17.70 17.37
CA GLY A 174 5.91 17.74 15.91
C GLY A 174 5.36 16.49 15.22
N LEU A 175 4.84 15.50 15.97
CA LEU A 175 4.26 14.30 15.39
C LEU A 175 2.85 14.53 14.85
N LYS A 176 2.06 15.35 15.51
CA LYS A 176 0.74 15.77 15.02
C LYS A 176 0.87 17.03 14.15
N PRO A 177 0.05 17.18 13.12
CA PRO A 177 -0.93 16.23 12.57
C PRO A 177 -0.35 15.23 11.58
N TYR A 178 0.96 15.23 11.38
CA TYR A 178 1.61 14.62 10.20
C TYR A 178 1.84 13.11 10.31
N TRP A 179 2.20 12.62 11.49
CA TRP A 179 2.47 11.20 11.72
C TRP A 179 1.31 10.50 12.41
N VAL A 180 0.61 11.23 13.26
CA VAL A 180 -0.52 10.74 14.05
C VAL A 180 -1.60 11.81 14.06
N PHE A 181 -2.82 11.43 13.78
CA PHE A 181 -4.00 12.27 13.95
C PHE A 181 -5.17 11.41 14.46
N PRO A 182 -5.85 11.80 15.55
CA PRO A 182 -6.95 11.03 16.10
C PRO A 182 -8.13 10.97 15.13
N GLY A 183 -8.81 9.83 15.08
CA GLY A 183 -9.98 9.65 14.23
C GLY A 183 -10.37 8.18 14.08
N ASN A 184 -11.26 7.92 13.13
CA ASN A 184 -11.84 6.59 12.91
C ASN A 184 -10.96 5.67 12.07
N TYR A 185 -9.94 6.22 11.41
CA TYR A 185 -9.07 5.46 10.52
C TYR A 185 -7.72 5.17 11.18
N SER A 186 -7.29 3.94 11.08
CA SER A 186 -6.00 3.48 11.58
C SER A 186 -5.34 2.56 10.54
N VAL A 187 -4.05 2.31 10.73
CA VAL A 187 -3.39 1.24 9.99
C VAL A 187 -3.80 -0.10 10.62
N GLU A 188 -4.48 -0.91 9.85
CA GLU A 188 -4.98 -2.21 10.29
C GLU A 188 -3.88 -3.28 10.24
N ARG A 189 -3.81 -4.10 11.27
CA ARG A 189 -2.89 -5.23 11.37
C ARG A 189 -3.68 -6.53 11.34
N HIS A 190 -3.38 -7.39 10.39
CA HIS A 190 -3.99 -8.70 10.26
C HIS A 190 -2.93 -9.80 10.35
N VAL A 191 -3.16 -10.75 11.25
CA VAL A 191 -2.32 -11.94 11.41
C VAL A 191 -3.18 -13.17 11.18
N PRO A 192 -3.12 -13.79 10.00
CA PRO A 192 -3.84 -15.02 9.75
C PRO A 192 -3.36 -16.13 10.70
N ARG A 193 -4.29 -16.81 11.36
CA ARG A 193 -4.01 -17.98 12.18
C ARG A 193 -4.65 -19.19 11.54
N LEU A 194 -3.86 -20.23 11.36
CA LEU A 194 -4.38 -21.56 11.02
C LEU A 194 -4.51 -22.34 12.33
N PRO A 195 -5.72 -22.57 12.83
CA PRO A 195 -5.91 -23.39 14.02
C PRO A 195 -5.41 -24.80 13.70
N LEU A 196 -4.51 -25.32 14.54
CA LEU A 196 -4.10 -26.70 14.47
C LEU A 196 -5.06 -27.52 15.31
N SER A 197 -5.30 -28.79 14.96
CA SER A 197 -6.21 -29.68 15.70
C SER A 197 -5.89 -29.75 17.20
N ARG A 198 -4.63 -29.57 17.59
CA ARG A 198 -4.21 -29.50 19.00
C ARG A 198 -4.69 -28.23 19.72
N ASP A 199 -4.98 -27.15 18.99
CA ASP A 199 -5.39 -25.87 19.57
C ASP A 199 -6.88 -25.92 19.97
N GLU A 200 -7.66 -26.82 19.33
CA GLU A 200 -9.06 -27.08 19.66
C GLU A 200 -9.22 -27.86 20.98
N LEU A 201 -8.15 -28.55 21.43
CA LEU A 201 -8.14 -29.28 22.68
C LEU A 201 -7.83 -28.45 23.93
N GLN A 202 -7.51 -27.16 23.75
CA GLN A 202 -7.18 -26.21 24.84
C GLN A 202 -8.30 -25.24 25.16
N LEU A 203 -9.43 -25.32 24.46
CA LEU A 203 -10.66 -24.56 24.71
C LEU A 203 -11.68 -25.43 25.43
#